data_56013e4d856360c7d2628d162c127c82
#
_entry.id   56013e4d856360c7d2628d162c127c82
#
_cell.length_a   1.000
_cell.length_b   1.000
_cell.length_c   1.000
_cell.angle_alpha   90.00
_cell.angle_beta   90.00
_cell.angle_gamma   90.00
#
_symmetry.space_group_name_H-M   'P 1'
#
loop_
_entity.id
_entity.type
_entity.pdbx_description
1 polymer ?
#
loop_
_entity_poly.entity_id
_entity_poly.type
_entity_poly.pdbx_seq_one_letter_code
_entity_poly.pdbx_strand_id
1 'polypeptide(L)'
;MSKTVTITGRGIILPDDNIDTDRIIPSRFLKCVTFDNLGGDVLADDRAALRKGGQIHPFDDPRYRGATILITGANFGSGSSREHAVHALTKWNKDESGGIKAIIAKGKYSEIFFGNAMANGLVCLMVGARDWLDLTEMVEHDPQQKITINFDKMAVSLGQKTWALEFQQPAAREALLSGSWDNLTTLLEAKDAVDARLTTLPYLS
;
A
#
# COMPACT_ATOMS: atom_id res chain seq x y z
N MET A 1 18.47 0.74 11.17
CA MET A 1 17.57 1.18 10.08
C MET A 1 17.05 2.57 10.33
N SER A 2 16.85 3.38 9.27
CA SER A 2 16.32 4.75 9.40
C SER A 2 14.86 4.68 9.79
N LYS A 3 14.49 5.32 10.89
CA LYS A 3 13.13 5.44 11.38
C LYS A 3 12.30 6.23 10.36
N THR A 4 11.27 5.62 9.76
CA THR A 4 10.38 6.31 8.83
C THR A 4 9.38 7.18 9.62
N VAL A 5 9.64 8.48 9.69
CA VAL A 5 8.78 9.43 10.41
C VAL A 5 7.75 10.08 9.48
N THR A 6 8.07 10.15 8.18
CA THR A 6 7.20 10.78 7.18
C THR A 6 7.24 10.06 5.83
N ILE A 7 6.11 10.05 5.12
CA ILE A 7 6.01 9.70 3.69
C ILE A 7 5.48 10.93 2.97
N THR A 8 6.18 11.38 1.93
CA THR A 8 5.73 12.49 1.08
C THR A 8 5.65 12.02 -0.36
N GLY A 9 4.53 12.29 -1.03
CA GLY A 9 4.30 11.90 -2.42
C GLY A 9 3.04 12.51 -2.99
N ARG A 10 2.76 12.25 -4.28
CA ARG A 10 1.50 12.64 -4.92
C ARG A 10 0.44 11.59 -4.69
N GLY A 11 -0.83 12.01 -4.67
CA GLY A 11 -1.98 11.14 -4.53
C GLY A 11 -2.49 10.59 -5.87
N ILE A 12 -3.06 9.39 -5.82
CA ILE A 12 -3.92 8.81 -6.86
C ILE A 12 -5.19 8.31 -6.21
N ILE A 13 -6.34 8.50 -6.85
CA ILE A 13 -7.65 8.21 -6.28
C ILE A 13 -8.28 7.01 -6.97
N LEU A 14 -8.77 6.08 -6.15
CA LEU A 14 -9.58 4.93 -6.55
C LEU A 14 -10.76 4.84 -5.56
N PRO A 15 -11.86 5.56 -5.82
CA PRO A 15 -12.85 5.91 -4.79
C PRO A 15 -13.77 4.78 -4.38
N ASP A 16 -13.80 3.67 -5.14
CA ASP A 16 -14.71 2.54 -4.92
C ASP A 16 -14.48 1.89 -3.55
N ASP A 17 -15.57 1.51 -2.90
CA ASP A 17 -15.57 0.60 -1.77
C ASP A 17 -15.47 -0.86 -2.26
N ASN A 18 -15.03 -1.78 -1.40
CA ASN A 18 -14.98 -3.23 -1.65
C ASN A 18 -14.14 -3.64 -2.88
N ILE A 19 -13.04 -2.95 -3.13
CA ILE A 19 -12.09 -3.39 -4.15
C ILE A 19 -11.43 -4.67 -3.68
N ASP A 20 -11.74 -5.76 -4.36
CA ASP A 20 -11.19 -7.06 -4.01
C ASP A 20 -9.82 -7.32 -4.65
N THR A 21 -9.13 -8.34 -4.16
CA THR A 21 -7.79 -8.69 -4.63
C THR A 21 -7.76 -9.21 -6.07
N ASP A 22 -8.88 -9.76 -6.59
CA ASP A 22 -9.00 -10.16 -8.01
C ASP A 22 -9.09 -8.94 -8.94
N ARG A 23 -9.71 -7.84 -8.48
CA ARG A 23 -9.67 -6.56 -9.20
C ARG A 23 -8.27 -5.97 -9.18
N ILE A 24 -7.58 -5.98 -8.00
CA ILE A 24 -6.22 -5.44 -7.88
C ILE A 24 -5.26 -6.20 -8.79
N ILE A 25 -5.29 -7.54 -8.74
CA ILE A 25 -4.46 -8.40 -9.60
C ILE A 25 -5.25 -9.65 -10.04
N PRO A 26 -5.71 -9.71 -11.29
CA PRO A 26 -6.45 -10.85 -11.81
C PRO A 26 -5.69 -12.16 -11.71
N SER A 27 -6.40 -13.25 -11.43
CA SER A 27 -5.84 -14.58 -11.13
C SER A 27 -4.89 -15.13 -12.20
N ARG A 28 -5.06 -14.72 -13.47
CA ARG A 28 -4.16 -15.13 -14.56
C ARG A 28 -2.71 -14.68 -14.40
N PHE A 29 -2.46 -13.63 -13.60
CA PHE A 29 -1.12 -13.10 -13.32
C PHE A 29 -0.45 -13.74 -12.10
N LEU A 30 -1.13 -14.63 -11.37
CA LEU A 30 -0.59 -15.28 -10.16
C LEU A 30 0.44 -16.38 -10.46
N LYS A 31 0.58 -16.79 -11.71
CA LYS A 31 1.54 -17.84 -12.15
C LYS A 31 2.95 -17.28 -12.42
N CYS A 32 3.26 -16.09 -11.92
CA CYS A 32 4.58 -15.48 -12.08
C CYS A 32 5.62 -16.16 -11.18
N VAL A 33 6.85 -16.28 -11.69
CA VAL A 33 7.98 -16.82 -10.93
C VAL A 33 8.55 -15.74 -9.98
N THR A 34 8.50 -14.48 -10.39
CA THR A 34 8.92 -13.33 -9.60
C THR A 34 7.84 -12.26 -9.65
N PHE A 35 7.80 -11.39 -8.63
CA PHE A 35 6.82 -10.32 -8.56
C PHE A 35 7.19 -9.05 -9.34
N ASP A 36 8.35 -9.03 -10.02
CA ASP A 36 8.94 -7.79 -10.54
C ASP A 36 8.10 -7.08 -11.60
N ASN A 37 7.36 -7.83 -12.39
CA ASN A 37 6.56 -7.31 -13.50
C ASN A 37 5.09 -7.03 -13.14
N LEU A 38 4.65 -7.35 -11.92
CA LEU A 38 3.23 -7.24 -11.53
C LEU A 38 2.70 -5.79 -11.54
N GLY A 39 3.57 -4.80 -11.44
CA GLY A 39 3.16 -3.39 -11.46
C GLY A 39 2.44 -2.96 -12.73
N GLY A 40 2.77 -3.58 -13.88
CA GLY A 40 2.08 -3.33 -15.15
C GLY A 40 0.66 -3.89 -15.21
N ASP A 41 0.39 -4.93 -14.41
CA ASP A 41 -0.85 -5.71 -14.42
C ASP A 41 -1.85 -5.26 -13.33
N VAL A 42 -1.48 -4.27 -12.51
CA VAL A 42 -2.36 -3.72 -11.47
C VAL A 42 -3.66 -3.21 -12.09
N LEU A 43 -4.82 -3.65 -11.57
CA LEU A 43 -6.17 -3.28 -12.03
C LEU A 43 -6.36 -3.50 -13.55
N ALA A 44 -5.72 -4.52 -14.12
CA ALA A 44 -5.66 -4.73 -15.57
C ALA A 44 -7.04 -4.84 -16.22
N ASP A 45 -8.01 -5.50 -15.57
CA ASP A 45 -9.36 -5.69 -16.11
C ASP A 45 -10.18 -4.41 -16.03
N ASP A 46 -10.11 -3.66 -14.93
CA ASP A 46 -10.76 -2.37 -14.75
C ASP A 46 -10.22 -1.34 -15.77
N ARG A 47 -8.90 -1.31 -15.92
CA ARG A 47 -8.22 -0.44 -16.90
C ARG A 47 -8.63 -0.78 -18.33
N ALA A 48 -8.72 -2.08 -18.67
CA ALA A 48 -9.16 -2.52 -19.98
C ALA A 48 -10.65 -2.20 -20.25
N ALA A 49 -11.51 -2.35 -19.23
CA ALA A 49 -12.92 -2.04 -19.34
C ALA A 49 -13.17 -0.55 -19.61
N LEU A 50 -12.54 0.34 -18.85
CA LEU A 50 -12.64 1.79 -19.06
C LEU A 50 -12.10 2.22 -20.42
N ARG A 51 -10.97 1.66 -20.85
CA ARG A 51 -10.40 1.94 -22.19
C ARG A 51 -11.34 1.55 -23.32
N LYS A 52 -12.03 0.41 -23.22
CA LYS A 52 -13.07 0.01 -24.18
C LYS A 52 -14.25 0.99 -24.23
N GLY A 53 -14.57 1.60 -23.08
CA GLY A 53 -15.60 2.65 -22.97
C GLY A 53 -15.12 4.05 -23.38
N GLY A 54 -13.89 4.20 -23.88
CA GLY A 54 -13.32 5.50 -24.24
C GLY A 54 -12.93 6.36 -23.03
N GLN A 55 -12.82 5.78 -21.85
CA GLN A 55 -12.45 6.43 -20.60
C GLN A 55 -11.02 6.05 -20.18
N ILE A 56 -10.39 6.90 -19.39
CA ILE A 56 -9.04 6.67 -18.87
C ILE A 56 -9.16 6.28 -17.38
N HIS A 57 -8.61 5.12 -17.03
CA HIS A 57 -8.52 4.70 -15.63
C HIS A 57 -7.46 5.55 -14.89
N PRO A 58 -7.64 5.91 -13.60
CA PRO A 58 -6.66 6.71 -12.85
C PRO A 58 -5.22 6.18 -12.94
N PHE A 59 -5.03 4.87 -12.95
CA PHE A 59 -3.71 4.23 -13.09
C PHE A 59 -3.09 4.33 -14.50
N ASP A 60 -3.86 4.75 -15.50
CA ASP A 60 -3.39 5.06 -16.88
C ASP A 60 -3.38 6.58 -17.16
N ASP A 61 -3.94 7.38 -16.26
CA ASP A 61 -4.06 8.84 -16.46
C ASP A 61 -2.71 9.55 -16.20
N PRO A 62 -2.17 10.26 -17.18
CA PRO A 62 -0.91 10.99 -17.03
C PRO A 62 -0.88 11.98 -15.85
N ARG A 63 -2.04 12.49 -15.41
CA ARG A 63 -2.13 13.40 -14.26
C ARG A 63 -1.64 12.76 -12.97
N TYR A 64 -1.81 11.44 -12.80
CA TYR A 64 -1.39 10.68 -11.63
C TYR A 64 -0.04 9.99 -11.78
N ARG A 65 0.63 10.17 -12.91
CA ARG A 65 1.95 9.56 -13.15
C ARG A 65 2.94 9.97 -12.06
N GLY A 66 3.57 8.98 -11.43
CA GLY A 66 4.50 9.20 -10.31
C GLY A 66 3.81 9.42 -8.95
N ALA A 67 2.51 9.16 -8.82
CA ALA A 67 1.84 9.09 -7.52
C ALA A 67 2.37 7.90 -6.72
N THR A 68 2.49 8.10 -5.39
CA THR A 68 2.99 7.10 -4.45
C THR A 68 2.05 6.87 -3.27
N ILE A 69 0.95 7.61 -3.21
CA ILE A 69 -0.06 7.48 -2.15
C ILE A 69 -1.40 7.20 -2.82
N LEU A 70 -1.96 6.02 -2.55
CA LEU A 70 -3.28 5.63 -3.03
C LEU A 70 -4.35 6.08 -2.04
N ILE A 71 -5.38 6.77 -2.51
CA ILE A 71 -6.56 7.14 -1.72
C ILE A 71 -7.73 6.29 -2.21
N THR A 72 -8.36 5.53 -1.32
CA THR A 72 -9.37 4.52 -1.70
C THR A 72 -10.57 4.49 -0.76
N GLY A 73 -11.63 3.81 -1.19
CA GLY A 73 -12.82 3.54 -0.39
C GLY A 73 -12.58 2.55 0.75
N ALA A 74 -13.64 2.14 1.41
CA ALA A 74 -13.60 1.18 2.51
C ALA A 74 -13.47 -0.27 2.01
N ASN A 75 -13.02 -1.17 2.90
CA ASN A 75 -12.89 -2.61 2.64
C ASN A 75 -11.98 -2.94 1.43
N PHE A 76 -10.92 -2.16 1.26
CA PHE A 76 -9.93 -2.40 0.21
C PHE A 76 -9.15 -3.69 0.47
N GLY A 77 -8.90 -4.45 -0.61
CA GLY A 77 -8.20 -5.72 -0.55
C GLY A 77 -9.07 -6.88 -0.03
N SER A 78 -10.41 -6.78 -0.16
CA SER A 78 -11.32 -7.88 0.17
C SER A 78 -11.07 -9.12 -0.72
N GLY A 79 -11.70 -10.24 -0.36
CA GLY A 79 -11.59 -11.49 -1.11
C GLY A 79 -10.43 -12.39 -0.67
N SER A 80 -9.82 -13.10 -1.60
CA SER A 80 -8.80 -14.11 -1.34
C SER A 80 -7.47 -13.49 -0.90
N SER A 81 -6.75 -14.21 -0.03
CA SER A 81 -5.39 -13.79 0.39
C SER A 81 -4.43 -13.83 -0.80
N ARG A 82 -4.01 -12.66 -1.28
CA ARG A 82 -3.06 -12.53 -2.39
C ARG A 82 -2.00 -11.48 -2.09
N GLU A 83 -0.85 -11.94 -1.69
CA GLU A 83 0.33 -11.09 -1.53
C GLU A 83 0.70 -10.41 -2.86
N HIS A 84 0.42 -11.06 -4.00
CA HIS A 84 0.56 -10.50 -5.34
C HIS A 84 -0.13 -9.13 -5.51
N ALA A 85 -1.29 -8.92 -4.86
CA ALA A 85 -1.99 -7.63 -4.92
C ALA A 85 -1.16 -6.50 -4.29
N VAL A 86 -0.47 -6.79 -3.19
CA VAL A 86 0.45 -5.84 -2.54
C VAL A 86 1.64 -5.55 -3.46
N HIS A 87 2.25 -6.59 -4.03
CA HIS A 87 3.37 -6.43 -4.95
C HIS A 87 2.97 -5.69 -6.24
N ALA A 88 1.78 -5.91 -6.78
CA ALA A 88 1.29 -5.16 -7.94
C ALA A 88 1.23 -3.66 -7.64
N LEU A 89 0.69 -3.27 -6.49
CA LEU A 89 0.62 -1.87 -6.06
C LEU A 89 2.00 -1.27 -5.80
N THR A 90 2.85 -1.95 -5.04
CA THR A 90 4.20 -1.45 -4.69
C THR A 90 5.15 -1.38 -5.87
N LYS A 91 4.82 -2.06 -6.98
CA LYS A 91 5.62 -2.06 -8.21
C LYS A 91 5.00 -1.27 -9.36
N TRP A 92 3.81 -0.70 -9.17
CA TRP A 92 3.22 0.18 -10.15
C TRP A 92 4.11 1.42 -10.39
N ASN A 93 4.49 1.67 -11.65
CA ASN A 93 5.42 2.76 -12.02
C ASN A 93 6.71 2.81 -11.16
N LYS A 94 7.23 1.63 -10.77
CA LYS A 94 8.37 1.50 -9.87
C LYS A 94 9.59 2.30 -10.34
N ASP A 95 9.87 2.27 -11.65
CA ASP A 95 11.05 2.93 -12.23
C ASP A 95 10.96 4.47 -12.20
N GLU A 96 9.74 5.01 -12.12
CA GLU A 96 9.49 6.45 -12.10
C GLU A 96 9.28 7.03 -10.71
N SER A 97 8.52 6.30 -9.87
CA SER A 97 8.08 6.81 -8.55
C SER A 97 8.46 5.93 -7.38
N GLY A 98 8.93 4.71 -7.64
CA GLY A 98 9.17 3.71 -6.62
C GLY A 98 7.91 3.01 -6.11
N GLY A 99 6.80 3.06 -6.89
CA GLY A 99 5.54 2.39 -6.59
C GLY A 99 4.68 3.07 -5.51
N ILE A 100 3.54 2.46 -5.19
CA ILE A 100 2.69 2.91 -4.08
C ILE A 100 3.37 2.56 -2.75
N LYS A 101 3.53 3.56 -1.90
CA LYS A 101 4.19 3.47 -0.57
C LYS A 101 3.20 3.48 0.58
N ALA A 102 2.06 4.13 0.39
CA ALA A 102 1.01 4.21 1.38
C ALA A 102 -0.37 4.19 0.74
N ILE A 103 -1.34 3.64 1.47
CA ILE A 103 -2.76 3.69 1.14
C ILE A 103 -3.49 4.43 2.25
N ILE A 104 -4.38 5.35 1.90
CA ILE A 104 -5.29 6.04 2.81
C ILE A 104 -6.71 5.64 2.43
N ALA A 105 -7.38 4.89 3.27
CA ALA A 105 -8.74 4.42 3.03
C ALA A 105 -9.77 5.20 3.85
N LYS A 106 -10.99 5.29 3.32
CA LYS A 106 -12.18 5.85 4.01
C LYS A 106 -12.59 5.02 5.24
N GLY A 107 -12.13 3.80 5.36
CA GLY A 107 -12.50 2.86 6.41
C GLY A 107 -11.55 1.67 6.49
N LYS A 108 -11.99 0.61 7.18
CA LYS A 108 -11.17 -0.58 7.39
C LYS A 108 -10.80 -1.28 6.08
N TYR A 109 -9.65 -1.93 6.09
CA TYR A 109 -9.19 -2.89 5.08
C TYR A 109 -9.67 -4.30 5.41
N SER A 110 -9.63 -5.20 4.42
CA SER A 110 -9.62 -6.63 4.71
C SER A 110 -8.41 -6.96 5.58
N GLU A 111 -8.60 -7.75 6.65
CA GLU A 111 -7.55 -8.04 7.61
C GLU A 111 -6.34 -8.75 6.99
N ILE A 112 -6.60 -9.68 6.06
CA ILE A 112 -5.54 -10.43 5.39
C ILE A 112 -4.72 -9.50 4.49
N PHE A 113 -5.39 -8.64 3.71
CA PHE A 113 -4.70 -7.66 2.87
C PHE A 113 -3.87 -6.69 3.73
N PHE A 114 -4.44 -6.19 4.83
CA PHE A 114 -3.73 -5.31 5.76
C PHE A 114 -2.47 -5.96 6.30
N GLY A 115 -2.56 -7.22 6.75
CA GLY A 115 -1.39 -7.98 7.24
C GLY A 115 -0.30 -8.14 6.18
N ASN A 116 -0.68 -8.57 4.96
CA ASN A 116 0.25 -8.71 3.84
C ASN A 116 0.89 -7.36 3.45
N ALA A 117 0.09 -6.29 3.41
CA ALA A 117 0.57 -4.95 3.06
C ALA A 117 1.63 -4.47 4.06
N MET A 118 1.33 -4.56 5.36
CA MET A 118 2.26 -4.13 6.41
C MET A 118 3.54 -4.97 6.42
N ALA A 119 3.45 -6.29 6.22
CA ALA A 119 4.62 -7.18 6.15
C ALA A 119 5.52 -6.90 4.93
N ASN A 120 4.98 -6.29 3.87
CA ASN A 120 5.71 -5.89 2.67
C ASN A 120 6.04 -4.39 2.61
N GLY A 121 5.90 -3.66 3.71
CA GLY A 121 6.25 -2.24 3.82
C GLY A 121 5.27 -1.29 3.12
N LEU A 122 4.10 -1.77 2.69
CA LEU A 122 3.02 -0.93 2.18
C LEU A 122 2.16 -0.44 3.35
N VAL A 123 2.28 0.84 3.67
CA VAL A 123 1.61 1.41 4.84
C VAL A 123 0.13 1.62 4.58
N CYS A 124 -0.73 1.04 5.43
CA CYS A 124 -2.19 1.14 5.33
C CYS A 124 -2.74 2.00 6.49
N LEU A 125 -3.36 3.12 6.13
CA LEU A 125 -3.89 4.13 7.04
C LEU A 125 -5.38 4.38 6.76
N MET A 126 -6.10 4.85 7.77
CA MET A 126 -7.51 5.24 7.63
C MET A 126 -7.67 6.72 7.96
N VAL A 127 -8.67 7.33 7.33
CA VAL A 127 -9.13 8.69 7.61
C VAL A 127 -10.65 8.69 7.75
N GLY A 128 -11.20 9.61 8.53
CA GLY A 128 -12.65 9.73 8.70
C GLY A 128 -13.37 9.99 7.37
N ALA A 129 -14.59 9.50 7.22
CA ALA A 129 -15.33 9.58 5.94
C ALA A 129 -15.50 11.01 5.41
N ARG A 130 -15.70 12.00 6.29
CA ARG A 130 -15.80 13.41 5.91
C ARG A 130 -14.45 13.95 5.42
N ASP A 131 -13.40 13.64 6.16
CA ASP A 131 -12.04 14.08 5.86
C ASP A 131 -11.51 13.40 4.58
N TRP A 132 -11.97 12.17 4.33
CA TRP A 132 -11.69 11.44 3.09
C TRP A 132 -12.26 12.16 1.87
N LEU A 133 -13.51 12.64 1.94
CA LEU A 133 -14.13 13.41 0.87
C LEU A 133 -13.34 14.70 0.57
N ASP A 134 -13.01 15.45 1.63
CA ASP A 134 -12.25 16.69 1.49
C ASP A 134 -10.84 16.45 0.91
N LEU A 135 -10.16 15.38 1.34
CA LEU A 135 -8.85 14.99 0.81
C LEU A 135 -8.93 14.58 -0.67
N THR A 136 -9.93 13.79 -1.05
CA THR A 136 -10.12 13.35 -2.44
C THR A 136 -10.41 14.51 -3.36
N GLU A 137 -11.32 15.43 -2.99
CA GLU A 137 -11.64 16.63 -3.76
C GLU A 137 -10.39 17.49 -4.02
N MET A 138 -9.54 17.66 -3.01
CA MET A 138 -8.30 18.44 -3.17
C MET A 138 -7.31 17.77 -4.11
N VAL A 139 -7.16 16.45 -4.04
CA VAL A 139 -6.25 15.69 -4.93
C VAL A 139 -6.79 15.66 -6.37
N GLU A 140 -8.10 15.56 -6.58
CA GLU A 140 -8.72 15.66 -7.91
C GLU A 140 -8.52 17.04 -8.53
N HIS A 141 -8.61 18.09 -7.72
CA HIS A 141 -8.41 19.47 -8.18
C HIS A 141 -6.97 19.73 -8.58
N ASP A 142 -6.01 19.25 -7.80
CA ASP A 142 -4.56 19.37 -8.12
C ASP A 142 -3.79 18.07 -7.82
N PRO A 143 -3.75 17.12 -8.78
CA PRO A 143 -3.04 15.85 -8.62
C PRO A 143 -1.51 15.99 -8.48
N GLN A 144 -0.94 17.16 -8.77
CA GLN A 144 0.50 17.39 -8.65
C GLN A 144 0.91 17.82 -7.24
N GLN A 145 -0.04 18.23 -6.41
CA GLN A 145 0.23 18.65 -5.05
C GLN A 145 0.72 17.48 -4.19
N LYS A 146 1.72 17.75 -3.36
CA LYS A 146 2.31 16.72 -2.49
C LYS A 146 1.52 16.56 -1.21
N ILE A 147 1.18 15.33 -0.92
CA ILE A 147 0.62 14.86 0.35
C ILE A 147 1.78 14.50 1.27
N THR A 148 1.72 14.88 2.53
CA THR A 148 2.68 14.47 3.57
C THR A 148 1.96 13.72 4.67
N ILE A 149 2.35 12.47 4.89
CA ILE A 149 1.92 11.62 6.00
C ILE A 149 2.96 11.75 7.10
N ASN A 150 2.55 12.13 8.31
CA ASN A 150 3.41 12.24 9.49
C ASN A 150 2.97 11.23 10.54
N PHE A 151 3.83 10.26 10.84
CA PHE A 151 3.53 9.16 11.76
C PHE A 151 3.64 9.54 13.24
N ASP A 152 4.44 10.55 13.57
CA ASP A 152 4.52 11.04 14.95
C ASP A 152 3.22 11.75 15.34
N LYS A 153 2.70 12.58 14.43
CA LYS A 153 1.45 13.34 14.62
C LYS A 153 0.21 12.54 14.28
N MET A 154 0.35 11.38 13.64
CA MET A 154 -0.75 10.61 13.06
C MET A 154 -1.68 11.51 12.22
N ALA A 155 -1.10 12.18 11.24
CA ALA A 155 -1.80 13.14 10.41
C ALA A 155 -1.33 13.11 8.96
N VAL A 156 -2.25 13.40 8.04
CA VAL A 156 -1.97 13.67 6.63
C VAL A 156 -2.22 15.15 6.35
N SER A 157 -1.32 15.76 5.60
CA SER A 157 -1.40 17.17 5.21
C SER A 157 -1.35 17.32 3.70
N LEU A 158 -2.17 18.23 3.16
CA LEU A 158 -2.18 18.65 1.75
C LEU A 158 -2.43 20.16 1.71
N GLY A 159 -1.46 20.92 1.19
CA GLY A 159 -1.48 22.37 1.26
C GLY A 159 -1.51 22.87 2.71
N GLN A 160 -2.53 23.63 3.07
CA GLN A 160 -2.71 24.15 4.43
C GLN A 160 -3.65 23.30 5.29
N LYS A 161 -4.29 22.27 4.71
CA LYS A 161 -5.19 21.40 5.44
C LYS A 161 -4.46 20.20 6.03
N THR A 162 -4.97 19.71 7.16
CA THR A 162 -4.44 18.54 7.88
C THR A 162 -5.60 17.76 8.46
N TRP A 163 -5.56 16.44 8.31
CA TRP A 163 -6.56 15.50 8.82
C TRP A 163 -5.89 14.43 9.68
N ALA A 164 -6.62 13.94 10.67
CA ALA A 164 -6.16 12.86 11.52
C ALA A 164 -6.14 11.53 10.77
N LEU A 165 -5.14 10.71 11.04
CA LEU A 165 -4.99 9.35 10.52
C LEU A 165 -5.06 8.33 11.64
N GLU A 166 -5.50 7.13 11.29
CA GLU A 166 -5.53 5.99 12.19
C GLU A 166 -4.95 4.75 11.51
N PHE A 167 -4.31 3.88 12.29
CA PHE A 167 -4.03 2.50 11.88
C PHE A 167 -5.20 1.61 12.26
N GLN A 168 -5.53 0.65 11.40
CA GLN A 168 -6.53 -0.38 11.70
C GLN A 168 -6.17 -1.18 12.96
N GLN A 169 -4.87 -1.41 13.19
CA GLN A 169 -4.33 -2.07 14.36
C GLN A 169 -3.28 -1.15 15.01
N PRO A 170 -3.43 -0.74 16.27
CA PRO A 170 -2.49 0.17 16.94
C PRO A 170 -1.04 -0.34 16.95
N ALA A 171 -0.83 -1.65 17.09
CA ALA A 171 0.50 -2.28 17.05
C ALA A 171 1.24 -2.06 15.72
N ALA A 172 0.53 -1.85 14.61
CA ALA A 172 1.13 -1.58 13.32
C ALA A 172 1.95 -0.27 13.30
N ARG A 173 1.52 0.74 14.06
CA ARG A 173 2.29 1.99 14.21
C ARG A 173 3.64 1.71 14.89
N GLU A 174 3.65 0.95 15.96
CA GLU A 174 4.87 0.61 16.69
C GLU A 174 5.83 -0.22 15.83
N ALA A 175 5.30 -1.22 15.12
CA ALA A 175 6.08 -2.03 14.19
C ALA A 175 6.73 -1.16 13.08
N LEU A 176 5.98 -0.20 12.52
CA LEU A 176 6.50 0.71 11.50
C LEU A 176 7.62 1.62 12.06
N LEU A 177 7.40 2.22 13.23
CA LEU A 177 8.36 3.15 13.84
C LEU A 177 9.62 2.45 14.35
N SER A 178 9.52 1.20 14.81
CA SER A 178 10.68 0.39 15.24
C SER A 178 11.43 -0.25 14.09
N GLY A 179 10.79 -0.39 12.90
CA GLY A 179 11.32 -1.16 11.78
C GLY A 179 11.08 -2.67 11.91
N SER A 180 10.33 -3.13 12.92
CA SER A 180 10.06 -4.56 13.17
C SER A 180 8.98 -5.15 12.24
N TRP A 181 8.48 -4.41 11.27
CA TRP A 181 7.60 -4.91 10.22
C TRP A 181 8.31 -5.84 9.24
N ASP A 182 9.62 -5.68 9.07
CA ASP A 182 10.46 -6.50 8.19
C ASP A 182 10.99 -7.73 8.96
N ASN A 183 10.16 -8.76 9.01
CA ASN A 183 10.49 -10.03 9.67
C ASN A 183 11.71 -10.71 9.06
N LEU A 184 11.95 -10.57 7.75
CA LEU A 184 13.10 -11.18 7.08
C LEU A 184 14.42 -10.53 7.56
N THR A 185 14.48 -9.21 7.61
CA THR A 185 15.64 -8.51 8.15
C THR A 185 15.87 -8.85 9.62
N THR A 186 14.80 -8.94 10.43
CA THR A 186 14.91 -9.35 11.84
C THR A 186 15.48 -10.78 11.98
N LEU A 187 15.05 -11.72 11.11
CA LEU A 187 15.59 -13.08 11.10
C LEU A 187 17.04 -13.13 10.62
N LEU A 188 17.41 -12.33 9.61
CA LEU A 188 18.78 -12.25 9.13
C LEU A 188 19.74 -11.65 10.16
N GLU A 189 19.30 -10.63 10.93
CA GLU A 189 20.05 -10.06 12.05
C GLU A 189 20.22 -11.06 13.20
N ALA A 190 19.26 -11.97 13.38
CA ALA A 190 19.30 -13.05 14.39
C ALA A 190 20.00 -14.33 13.91
N LYS A 191 20.68 -14.32 12.76
CA LYS A 191 21.27 -15.52 12.12
C LYS A 191 22.15 -16.32 13.10
N ASP A 192 23.04 -15.66 13.83
CA ASP A 192 23.95 -16.32 14.76
C ASP A 192 23.20 -17.03 15.89
N ALA A 193 22.07 -16.45 16.36
CA ALA A 193 21.22 -17.08 17.36
C ALA A 193 20.45 -18.29 16.79
N VAL A 194 20.02 -18.19 15.53
CA VAL A 194 19.38 -19.30 14.78
C VAL A 194 20.37 -20.44 14.59
N ASP A 195 21.58 -20.17 14.11
CA ASP A 195 22.63 -21.16 13.89
C ASP A 195 23.01 -21.85 15.20
N ALA A 196 23.18 -21.10 16.29
CA ALA A 196 23.41 -21.66 17.64
C ALA A 196 22.26 -22.58 18.09
N ARG A 197 21.01 -22.24 17.76
CA ARG A 197 19.85 -23.06 18.11
C ARG A 197 19.79 -24.34 17.28
N LEU A 198 20.11 -24.26 15.99
CA LEU A 198 20.14 -25.40 15.08
C LEU A 198 21.07 -26.52 15.58
N THR A 199 22.25 -26.17 16.14
CA THR A 199 23.21 -27.16 16.69
C THR A 199 22.68 -27.89 17.93
N THR A 200 21.64 -27.38 18.59
CA THR A 200 21.05 -28.00 19.79
C THR A 200 19.81 -28.82 19.49
N LEU A 201 19.35 -28.89 18.22
CA LEU A 201 18.15 -29.64 17.85
C LEU A 201 18.51 -31.09 17.50
N PRO A 202 17.98 -32.08 18.26
CA PRO A 202 18.42 -33.48 18.14
C PRO A 202 18.04 -34.19 16.84
N TYR A 203 17.18 -33.57 16.02
CA TYR A 203 16.72 -34.11 14.74
C TYR A 203 17.43 -33.48 13.52
N LEU A 204 18.40 -32.59 13.76
CA LEU A 204 19.20 -31.95 12.70
C LEU A 204 20.69 -32.30 12.83
N SER A 205 21.06 -33.17 13.76
CA SER A 205 22.40 -33.69 13.97
C SER A 205 22.66 -34.96 13.16
#